data_0a893b9928a517648fcac030f6f1cf13
#
_entry.id   0a893b9928a517648fcac030f6f1cf13
#
_cell.length_a   1.000
_cell.length_b   1.000
_cell.length_c   1.000
_cell.angle_alpha   90.00
_cell.angle_beta   90.00
_cell.angle_gamma   90.00
#
_symmetry.space_group_name_H-M   'P 1'
#
loop_
_entity.id
_entity.type
_entity.pdbx_description
1 polymer ?
#
loop_
_entity_poly.entity_id
_entity_poly.type
_entity_poly.pdbx_seq_one_letter_code
_entity_poly.pdbx_strand_id
1 'polypeptide(L)'
;MTGNVITARVSGSRPTPYKVTIRVPLFKKEQTDLLMKKLLEQPALISKLLNCELDPEVFQVARRIGLNLFPQRWDDLDMSCSCPDWAVPCKHLAAVIYMMSREIDNDPFLVFSMHGVDLLDELKKRHVEIEKEQVRDVPEFVTLLERRMPKEMGSDLFEFHRVDCSSLRDIAEPLANLLMPSPTSCMTRRWPHSGSRF
;
A
#
# COMPACT_ATOMS: atom_id res chain seq x y z
N MET A 1 -6.45 9.16 14.00
CA MET A 1 -6.70 10.32 13.12
C MET A 1 -8.04 10.92 13.49
N THR A 2 -8.16 12.22 13.48
CA THR A 2 -9.43 12.90 13.71
C THR A 2 -9.62 13.90 12.57
N GLY A 3 -10.45 13.54 11.59
CA GLY A 3 -10.63 14.33 10.36
C GLY A 3 -9.31 14.52 9.58
N ASN A 4 -9.03 15.76 9.21
CA ASN A 4 -7.84 16.13 8.43
C ASN A 4 -6.56 16.35 9.27
N VAL A 5 -6.59 16.00 10.56
CA VAL A 5 -5.45 16.19 11.47
C VAL A 5 -4.85 14.86 11.86
N ILE A 6 -3.59 14.69 11.53
CA ILE A 6 -2.80 13.53 11.91
C ILE A 6 -1.90 13.94 13.07
N THR A 7 -2.02 13.22 14.19
CA THR A 7 -1.18 13.42 15.37
C THR A 7 -0.42 12.15 15.66
N ALA A 8 0.86 12.27 15.96
CA ALA A 8 1.71 11.16 16.32
C ALA A 8 2.65 11.51 17.49
N ARG A 9 3.12 10.49 18.19
CA ARG A 9 4.17 10.59 19.19
C ARG A 9 5.37 9.78 18.69
N VAL A 10 6.48 10.43 18.49
CA VAL A 10 7.68 9.83 17.91
C VAL A 10 8.78 9.82 18.96
N SER A 11 9.27 8.65 19.31
CA SER A 11 10.43 8.51 20.20
C SER A 11 11.69 9.02 19.53
N GLY A 12 12.56 9.63 20.30
CA GLY A 12 13.80 10.21 19.80
C GLY A 12 14.87 10.20 20.90
N SER A 13 15.79 11.14 20.86
CA SER A 13 16.89 11.26 21.83
C SER A 13 16.47 11.66 23.25
N ARG A 14 15.23 12.13 23.43
CA ARG A 14 14.68 12.45 24.76
C ARG A 14 13.84 11.31 25.32
N PRO A 15 13.74 11.19 26.66
CA PRO A 15 12.85 10.23 27.31
C PRO A 15 11.37 10.45 26.94
N THR A 16 10.96 11.71 26.73
CA THR A 16 9.60 12.07 26.35
C THR A 16 9.47 12.11 24.82
N PRO A 17 8.48 11.38 24.25
CA PRO A 17 8.25 11.41 22.81
C PRO A 17 7.91 12.79 22.27
N TYR A 18 8.39 13.10 21.09
CA TYR A 18 8.03 14.33 20.37
C TYR A 18 6.62 14.25 19.84
N LYS A 19 5.88 15.36 19.95
CA LYS A 19 4.55 15.49 19.36
C LYS A 19 4.70 15.99 17.93
N VAL A 20 4.11 15.25 17.00
CA VAL A 20 4.04 15.60 15.58
C VAL A 20 2.58 15.87 15.23
N THR A 21 2.32 16.92 14.49
CA THR A 21 1.00 17.26 13.96
C THR A 21 1.15 17.60 12.49
N ILE A 22 0.32 16.99 11.66
CA ILE A 22 0.23 17.28 10.23
C ILE A 22 -1.23 17.55 9.92
N ARG A 23 -1.53 18.66 9.26
CA ARG A 23 -2.86 19.01 8.78
C ARG A 23 -2.88 18.99 7.28
N VAL A 24 -3.83 18.26 6.74
CA VAL A 24 -4.07 18.15 5.30
C VAL A 24 -5.21 19.11 4.93
N PRO A 25 -5.13 19.84 3.81
CA PRO A 25 -6.22 20.73 3.40
C PRO A 25 -7.48 19.92 3.09
N LEU A 26 -8.62 20.40 3.60
CA LEU A 26 -9.93 19.80 3.33
C LEU A 26 -10.41 20.18 1.93
N PHE A 27 -11.08 19.26 1.27
CA PHE A 27 -11.81 19.58 0.03
C PHE A 27 -13.14 20.25 0.35
N LYS A 28 -13.51 21.23 -0.47
CA LYS A 28 -14.83 21.85 -0.42
C LYS A 28 -15.86 20.89 -0.99
N LYS A 29 -17.12 21.06 -0.59
CA LYS A 29 -18.22 20.19 -1.03
C LYS A 29 -18.31 20.13 -2.56
N GLU A 30 -18.21 21.26 -3.23
CA GLU A 30 -18.28 21.37 -4.70
C GLU A 30 -17.14 20.59 -5.37
N GLN A 31 -15.95 20.61 -4.75
CA GLN A 31 -14.78 19.87 -5.21
C GLN A 31 -14.99 18.36 -5.02
N THR A 32 -15.53 17.96 -3.87
CA THR A 32 -15.86 16.54 -3.61
C THR A 32 -16.91 16.04 -4.59
N ASP A 33 -17.97 16.81 -4.83
CA ASP A 33 -19.03 16.43 -5.78
C ASP A 33 -18.48 16.28 -7.20
N LEU A 34 -17.60 17.18 -7.62
CA LEU A 34 -16.97 17.12 -8.93
C LEU A 34 -16.02 15.91 -9.05
N LEU A 35 -15.23 15.64 -7.99
CA LEU A 35 -14.34 14.47 -7.94
C LEU A 35 -15.15 13.18 -8.05
N MET A 36 -16.21 13.06 -7.24
CA MET A 36 -17.08 11.88 -7.25
C MET A 36 -17.74 11.67 -8.61
N LYS A 37 -18.23 12.75 -9.24
CA LYS A 37 -18.79 12.68 -10.61
C LYS A 37 -17.76 12.10 -11.59
N LYS A 38 -16.52 12.58 -11.54
CA LYS A 38 -15.46 12.15 -12.45
C LYS A 38 -14.99 10.72 -12.19
N LEU A 39 -14.98 10.26 -10.95
CA LEU A 39 -14.69 8.88 -10.62
C LEU A 39 -15.82 7.94 -11.09
N LEU A 40 -17.07 8.35 -10.95
CA LEU A 40 -18.23 7.57 -11.41
C LEU A 40 -18.30 7.43 -12.95
N GLU A 41 -17.71 8.37 -13.71
CA GLU A 41 -17.54 8.24 -15.15
C GLU A 41 -16.56 7.08 -15.52
N GLN A 42 -15.82 6.55 -14.54
CA GLN A 42 -14.82 5.48 -14.72
C GLN A 42 -15.02 4.34 -13.69
N PRO A 43 -16.00 3.45 -13.89
CA PRO A 43 -16.34 2.40 -12.93
C PRO A 43 -15.17 1.46 -12.60
N ALA A 44 -14.25 1.26 -13.55
CA ALA A 44 -13.05 0.45 -13.34
C ALA A 44 -12.15 1.01 -12.22
N LEU A 45 -12.03 2.34 -12.08
CA LEU A 45 -11.26 2.96 -11.00
C LEU A 45 -11.92 2.75 -9.64
N ILE A 46 -13.26 2.83 -9.61
CA ILE A 46 -14.02 2.55 -8.38
C ILE A 46 -13.83 1.10 -7.96
N SER A 47 -13.93 0.15 -8.92
CA SER A 47 -13.70 -1.26 -8.64
C SER A 47 -12.30 -1.52 -8.07
N LYS A 48 -11.26 -0.90 -8.64
CA LYS A 48 -9.90 -1.00 -8.11
C LYS A 48 -9.79 -0.44 -6.70
N LEU A 49 -10.34 0.75 -6.45
CA LEU A 49 -10.35 1.35 -5.10
C LEU A 49 -11.06 0.46 -4.08
N LEU A 50 -12.20 -0.16 -4.45
CA LEU A 50 -12.93 -1.09 -3.58
C LEU A 50 -12.12 -2.37 -3.29
N ASN A 51 -11.22 -2.75 -4.19
CA ASN A 51 -10.27 -3.84 -4.00
C ASN A 51 -8.96 -3.39 -3.31
N CYS A 52 -8.97 -2.22 -2.65
CA CYS A 52 -7.81 -1.63 -2.00
C CYS A 52 -6.61 -1.38 -2.95
N GLU A 53 -6.88 -1.13 -4.23
CA GLU A 53 -5.87 -0.77 -5.22
C GLU A 53 -5.99 0.70 -5.59
N LEU A 54 -4.96 1.49 -5.30
CA LEU A 54 -4.89 2.90 -5.64
C LEU A 54 -4.26 3.10 -7.02
N ASP A 55 -5.10 3.13 -8.05
CA ASP A 55 -4.63 3.32 -9.41
C ASP A 55 -4.10 4.75 -9.62
N PRO A 56 -2.93 4.92 -10.27
CA PRO A 56 -2.38 6.24 -10.61
C PRO A 56 -3.33 7.15 -11.41
N GLU A 57 -4.26 6.59 -12.17
CA GLU A 57 -5.25 7.39 -12.91
C GLU A 57 -6.19 8.17 -11.99
N VAL A 58 -6.43 7.71 -10.76
CA VAL A 58 -7.20 8.44 -9.73
C VAL A 58 -6.58 9.82 -9.47
N PHE A 59 -5.24 9.90 -9.42
CA PHE A 59 -4.53 11.18 -9.26
C PHE A 59 -4.66 12.06 -10.49
N GLN A 60 -4.65 11.48 -11.68
CA GLN A 60 -4.83 12.23 -12.92
C GLN A 60 -6.23 12.80 -13.01
N VAL A 61 -7.25 12.03 -12.62
CA VAL A 61 -8.65 12.51 -12.55
C VAL A 61 -8.76 13.69 -11.59
N ALA A 62 -8.19 13.57 -10.39
CA ALA A 62 -8.19 14.67 -9.43
C ALA A 62 -7.46 15.92 -9.98
N ARG A 63 -6.29 15.75 -10.58
CA ARG A 63 -5.51 16.86 -11.17
C ARG A 63 -6.25 17.59 -12.28
N ARG A 64 -6.95 16.89 -13.15
CA ARG A 64 -7.74 17.50 -14.26
C ARG A 64 -8.81 18.46 -13.75
N ILE A 65 -9.27 18.30 -12.52
CA ILE A 65 -10.24 19.17 -11.86
C ILE A 65 -9.60 20.13 -10.86
N GLY A 66 -8.28 20.24 -10.87
CA GLY A 66 -7.53 21.15 -10.01
C GLY A 66 -7.40 20.69 -8.56
N LEU A 67 -7.55 19.38 -8.27
CA LEU A 67 -7.36 18.81 -6.94
C LEU A 67 -6.05 18.04 -6.86
N ASN A 68 -5.34 18.21 -5.75
CA ASN A 68 -4.18 17.44 -5.42
C ASN A 68 -4.50 16.50 -4.25
N LEU A 69 -4.51 15.19 -4.51
CA LEU A 69 -4.67 14.17 -3.48
C LEU A 69 -3.41 13.98 -2.63
N PHE A 70 -2.25 14.37 -3.19
CA PHE A 70 -0.99 14.42 -2.45
C PHE A 70 -0.36 15.80 -2.54
N PRO A 71 0.34 16.24 -1.49
CA PRO A 71 1.06 17.51 -1.51
C PRO A 71 2.12 17.51 -2.60
N GLN A 72 2.26 18.61 -3.30
CA GLN A 72 3.30 18.80 -4.32
C GLN A 72 4.54 19.43 -3.71
N ARG A 73 4.37 20.15 -2.60
CA ARG A 73 5.42 20.83 -1.83
C ARG A 73 5.18 20.59 -0.35
N TRP A 74 6.21 20.75 0.44
CA TRP A 74 6.11 20.69 1.89
C TRP A 74 5.21 21.78 2.47
N ASP A 75 5.18 22.93 1.81
CA ASP A 75 4.34 24.08 2.21
C ASP A 75 2.84 23.86 1.99
N ASP A 76 2.47 22.84 1.23
CA ASP A 76 1.06 22.46 1.03
C ASP A 76 0.46 21.80 2.29
N LEU A 77 1.30 21.41 3.24
CA LEU A 77 0.91 20.81 4.51
C LEU A 77 1.25 21.74 5.68
N ASP A 78 0.30 21.94 6.58
CA ASP A 78 0.62 22.58 7.87
C ASP A 78 1.20 21.51 8.82
N MET A 79 2.50 21.59 9.03
CA MET A 79 3.26 20.59 9.79
C MET A 79 3.96 21.21 10.98
N SER A 80 3.87 20.54 12.13
CA SER A 80 4.60 20.93 13.33
C SER A 80 5.17 19.73 14.09
N CYS A 81 6.34 19.96 14.71
CA CYS A 81 7.00 19.00 15.58
C CYS A 81 7.55 19.70 16.82
N SER A 82 7.43 19.09 17.98
CA SER A 82 7.98 19.62 19.25
C SER A 82 9.48 19.38 19.43
N CYS A 83 10.20 18.92 18.41
CA CYS A 83 11.65 18.77 18.47
C CYS A 83 12.37 20.12 18.34
N PRO A 84 13.63 20.24 18.79
CA PRO A 84 14.40 21.46 18.67
C PRO A 84 14.97 21.72 17.27
N ASP A 85 14.72 20.81 16.33
CA ASP A 85 15.19 20.89 14.96
C ASP A 85 14.38 21.97 14.21
N TRP A 86 15.05 22.87 13.52
CA TRP A 86 14.44 23.93 12.73
C TRP A 86 14.07 23.49 11.29
N ALA A 87 14.60 22.33 10.85
CA ALA A 87 14.32 21.82 9.51
C ALA A 87 12.87 21.34 9.37
N VAL A 88 12.22 21.72 8.28
CA VAL A 88 10.89 21.22 7.90
C VAL A 88 10.98 20.59 6.51
N PRO A 89 10.72 19.28 6.41
CA PRO A 89 10.40 18.34 7.49
C PRO A 89 11.63 17.91 8.29
N CYS A 90 11.51 17.88 9.62
CA CYS A 90 12.50 17.23 10.46
C CYS A 90 12.37 15.69 10.37
N LYS A 91 13.35 14.95 10.91
CA LYS A 91 13.34 13.49 10.89
C LYS A 91 12.08 12.84 11.50
N HIS A 92 11.47 13.49 12.51
CA HIS A 92 10.26 12.99 13.16
C HIS A 92 9.02 13.19 12.26
N LEU A 93 8.92 14.32 11.56
CA LEU A 93 7.91 14.57 10.55
C LEU A 93 8.05 13.57 9.39
N ALA A 94 9.28 13.38 8.89
CA ALA A 94 9.56 12.43 7.82
C ALA A 94 9.16 10.99 8.21
N ALA A 95 9.42 10.58 9.44
CA ALA A 95 9.01 9.28 9.94
C ALA A 95 7.48 9.09 9.94
N VAL A 96 6.73 10.12 10.36
CA VAL A 96 5.25 10.07 10.35
C VAL A 96 4.72 10.03 8.91
N ILE A 97 5.28 10.82 8.00
CA ILE A 97 4.92 10.82 6.58
C ILE A 97 5.15 9.43 5.96
N TYR A 98 6.30 8.80 6.27
CA TYR A 98 6.58 7.46 5.80
C TYR A 98 5.57 6.42 6.33
N MET A 99 5.22 6.51 7.63
CA MET A 99 4.18 5.64 8.19
C MET A 99 2.82 5.87 7.54
N MET A 100 2.47 7.12 7.25
CA MET A 100 1.22 7.44 6.53
C MET A 100 1.21 6.85 5.12
N SER A 101 2.31 6.95 4.38
CA SER A 101 2.41 6.35 3.04
C SER A 101 2.14 4.85 3.10
N ARG A 102 2.71 4.18 4.08
CA ARG A 102 2.48 2.75 4.30
C ARG A 102 1.04 2.41 4.64
N GLU A 103 0.39 3.24 5.48
CA GLU A 103 -1.04 3.04 5.78
C GLU A 103 -1.93 3.29 4.56
N ILE A 104 -1.56 4.23 3.69
CA ILE A 104 -2.27 4.47 2.42
C ILE A 104 -2.13 3.28 1.47
N ASP A 105 -0.96 2.62 1.45
CA ASP A 105 -0.76 1.41 0.65
C ASP A 105 -1.68 0.25 1.12
N ASN A 106 -1.97 0.19 2.43
CA ASN A 106 -2.88 -0.80 3.01
C ASN A 106 -4.35 -0.40 2.86
N ASP A 107 -4.66 0.88 2.95
CA ASP A 107 -6.02 1.44 2.86
C ASP A 107 -6.03 2.71 1.99
N PRO A 108 -6.29 2.58 0.69
CA PRO A 108 -6.36 3.72 -0.23
C PRO A 108 -7.46 4.74 0.10
N PHE A 109 -8.52 4.34 0.83
CA PHE A 109 -9.58 5.27 1.23
C PHE A 109 -9.06 6.35 2.18
N LEU A 110 -7.95 6.08 2.86
CA LEU A 110 -7.31 7.02 3.76
C LEU A 110 -6.93 8.32 3.05
N VAL A 111 -6.52 8.27 1.77
CA VAL A 111 -6.21 9.47 0.97
C VAL A 111 -7.39 10.43 0.92
N PHE A 112 -8.59 9.91 0.70
CA PHE A 112 -9.81 10.71 0.64
C PHE A 112 -10.23 11.18 2.02
N SER A 113 -10.16 10.30 3.01
CA SER A 113 -10.51 10.60 4.41
C SER A 113 -9.66 11.73 5.00
N MET A 114 -8.38 11.81 4.64
CA MET A 114 -7.50 12.92 5.05
C MET A 114 -7.96 14.26 4.51
N HIS A 115 -8.64 14.28 3.36
CA HIS A 115 -9.24 15.49 2.78
C HIS A 115 -10.68 15.73 3.24
N GLY A 116 -11.19 14.94 4.22
CA GLY A 116 -12.53 15.04 4.76
C GLY A 116 -13.60 14.38 3.89
N VAL A 117 -13.21 13.51 2.97
CA VAL A 117 -14.14 12.80 2.08
C VAL A 117 -14.24 11.33 2.50
N ASP A 118 -15.41 10.93 2.96
CA ASP A 118 -15.75 9.52 3.11
C ASP A 118 -16.21 8.97 1.76
N LEU A 119 -15.31 8.33 1.03
CA LEU A 119 -15.58 7.85 -0.33
C LEU A 119 -16.72 6.82 -0.35
N LEU A 120 -16.77 5.93 0.64
CA LEU A 120 -17.80 4.89 0.70
C LEU A 120 -19.18 5.49 0.96
N ASP A 121 -19.28 6.47 1.85
CA ASP A 121 -20.52 7.19 2.14
C ASP A 121 -20.98 8.01 0.91
N GLU A 122 -20.05 8.66 0.23
CA GLU A 122 -20.33 9.39 -1.01
C GLU A 122 -20.79 8.48 -2.15
N LEU A 123 -20.25 7.27 -2.28
CA LEU A 123 -20.73 6.27 -3.25
C LEU A 123 -22.14 5.80 -2.92
N LYS A 124 -22.43 5.51 -1.65
CA LYS A 124 -23.78 5.13 -1.21
C LYS A 124 -24.82 6.21 -1.49
N LYS A 125 -24.51 7.48 -1.21
CA LYS A 125 -25.38 8.62 -1.49
C LYS A 125 -25.75 8.73 -2.97
N ARG A 126 -24.90 8.23 -3.85
CA ARG A 126 -25.09 8.23 -5.32
C ARG A 126 -25.64 6.91 -5.86
N HIS A 127 -26.21 6.09 -4.98
CA HIS A 127 -26.83 4.80 -5.30
C HIS A 127 -25.89 3.79 -5.99
N VAL A 128 -24.60 3.89 -5.72
CA VAL A 128 -23.67 2.81 -6.07
C VAL A 128 -23.83 1.74 -5.00
N GLU A 129 -24.56 0.69 -5.32
CA GLU A 129 -24.67 -0.48 -4.47
C GLU A 129 -23.33 -1.19 -4.43
N ILE A 130 -22.65 -1.09 -3.31
CA ILE A 130 -21.46 -1.87 -3.04
C ILE A 130 -21.97 -3.17 -2.39
N GLU A 131 -22.19 -4.18 -3.20
CA GLU A 131 -22.36 -5.52 -2.65
C GLU A 131 -21.06 -5.85 -1.90
N LYS A 132 -21.15 -5.82 -0.57
CA LYS A 132 -20.13 -6.50 0.23
C LYS A 132 -20.30 -7.97 -0.11
N GLU A 133 -19.44 -8.46 -0.97
CA GLU A 133 -19.29 -9.88 -1.14
C GLU A 133 -19.11 -10.44 0.28
N GLN A 134 -20.14 -11.11 0.79
CA GLN A 134 -20.00 -11.85 2.03
C GLN A 134 -18.82 -12.74 1.77
N VAL A 135 -17.75 -12.53 2.51
CA VAL A 135 -16.61 -13.44 2.51
C VAL A 135 -17.22 -14.78 2.78
N ARG A 136 -17.55 -15.50 1.70
CA ARG A 136 -17.96 -16.90 1.83
C ARG A 136 -16.76 -17.52 2.49
N ASP A 137 -16.97 -18.07 3.67
CA ASP A 137 -15.95 -18.88 4.33
C ASP A 137 -15.35 -19.79 3.26
N VAL A 138 -14.19 -19.39 2.76
CA VAL A 138 -13.46 -20.21 1.79
C VAL A 138 -13.07 -21.43 2.59
N PRO A 139 -13.68 -22.60 2.33
CA PRO A 139 -13.38 -23.77 3.13
C PRO A 139 -11.89 -24.04 3.01
N GLU A 140 -11.24 -24.29 4.14
CA GLU A 140 -9.82 -24.60 4.16
C GLU A 140 -9.53 -25.68 3.10
N PHE A 141 -8.40 -25.55 2.42
CA PHE A 141 -8.01 -26.46 1.34
C PHE A 141 -8.09 -27.94 1.77
N VAL A 142 -7.80 -28.23 3.03
CA VAL A 142 -7.95 -29.56 3.65
C VAL A 142 -9.40 -30.03 3.57
N THR A 143 -10.36 -29.19 3.92
CA THR A 143 -11.81 -29.53 3.87
C THR A 143 -12.30 -29.77 2.45
N LEU A 144 -11.73 -29.06 1.46
CA LEU A 144 -12.03 -29.30 0.05
C LEU A 144 -11.45 -30.63 -0.46
N LEU A 145 -10.26 -31.00 0.02
CA LEU A 145 -9.65 -32.29 -0.28
C LEU A 145 -10.47 -33.43 0.32
N GLU A 146 -10.86 -33.35 1.60
CA GLU A 146 -11.70 -34.37 2.26
C GLU A 146 -13.04 -34.55 1.58
N ARG A 147 -13.62 -33.47 1.02
CA ARG A 147 -14.89 -33.53 0.28
C ARG A 147 -14.78 -34.24 -1.09
N ARG A 148 -13.59 -34.23 -1.69
CA ARG A 148 -13.34 -34.86 -3.00
C ARG A 148 -12.76 -36.26 -2.93
N MET A 149 -12.26 -36.66 -1.77
CA MET A 149 -11.72 -38.01 -1.60
C MET A 149 -12.89 -39.01 -1.46
N PRO A 150 -13.03 -39.98 -2.36
CA PRO A 150 -13.97 -41.07 -2.15
C PRO A 150 -13.62 -41.82 -0.87
N LYS A 151 -14.60 -42.14 -0.05
CA LYS A 151 -14.42 -42.85 1.23
C LYS A 151 -13.76 -44.26 1.11
N GLU A 152 -13.58 -44.74 -0.09
CA GLU A 152 -12.96 -46.00 -0.41
C GLU A 152 -11.81 -45.83 -1.42
N MET A 153 -10.78 -45.10 -1.01
CA MET A 153 -9.51 -45.18 -1.70
C MET A 153 -8.66 -46.23 -1.00
N GLY A 154 -8.58 -47.39 -1.62
CA GLY A 154 -7.66 -48.43 -1.20
C GLY A 154 -6.23 -47.92 -1.20
N SER A 155 -5.39 -48.53 -0.37
CA SER A 155 -3.98 -48.21 -0.17
C SER A 155 -3.11 -48.19 -1.44
N ASP A 156 -3.64 -48.60 -2.56
CA ASP A 156 -2.90 -48.84 -3.81
C ASP A 156 -2.80 -47.58 -4.70
N LEU A 157 -3.51 -46.49 -4.35
CA LEU A 157 -3.48 -45.24 -5.14
C LEU A 157 -2.30 -44.33 -4.81
N PHE A 158 -1.49 -44.63 -3.81
CA PHE A 158 -0.24 -43.91 -3.46
C PHE A 158 1.03 -44.70 -3.83
N GLU A 159 0.97 -45.63 -4.77
CA GLU A 159 2.20 -45.99 -5.47
C GLU A 159 2.65 -44.77 -6.27
N PHE A 160 3.44 -43.91 -5.61
CA PHE A 160 4.29 -43.00 -6.33
C PHE A 160 5.25 -43.82 -7.19
N HIS A 161 4.82 -44.13 -8.42
CA HIS A 161 5.76 -44.53 -9.42
C HIS A 161 6.89 -43.50 -9.36
N ARG A 162 8.11 -43.94 -9.12
CA ARG A 162 9.31 -43.09 -9.13
C ARG A 162 9.20 -42.21 -10.36
N VAL A 163 8.83 -40.94 -10.14
CA VAL A 163 8.90 -39.93 -11.19
C VAL A 163 10.38 -39.84 -11.48
N ASP A 164 10.77 -40.24 -12.68
CA ASP A 164 12.14 -40.08 -13.13
C ASP A 164 12.40 -38.58 -13.27
N CYS A 165 13.05 -38.03 -12.24
CA CYS A 165 13.40 -36.63 -12.19
C CYS A 165 14.72 -36.33 -12.94
N SER A 166 15.27 -37.29 -13.69
CA SER A 166 16.51 -37.09 -14.45
C SER A 166 16.35 -35.97 -15.47
N SER A 167 15.22 -35.85 -16.12
CA SER A 167 14.91 -34.76 -17.05
C SER A 167 14.72 -33.39 -16.38
N LEU A 168 14.49 -33.32 -15.06
CA LEU A 168 14.42 -32.05 -14.33
C LEU A 168 15.81 -31.47 -14.04
N ARG A 169 16.87 -32.27 -14.04
CA ARG A 169 18.25 -31.78 -13.92
C ARG A 169 18.64 -30.89 -15.08
N ASP A 170 18.23 -31.23 -16.28
CA ASP A 170 18.59 -30.48 -17.51
C ASP A 170 17.90 -29.11 -17.56
N ILE A 171 16.81 -28.94 -16.79
CA ILE A 171 16.04 -27.67 -16.67
C ILE A 171 16.50 -26.88 -15.45
N ALA A 172 16.98 -27.52 -14.41
CA ALA A 172 17.38 -26.86 -13.16
C ALA A 172 18.65 -26.02 -13.29
N GLU A 173 19.64 -26.45 -14.08
CA GLU A 173 20.87 -25.68 -14.31
C GLU A 173 20.65 -24.35 -15.05
N PRO A 174 19.87 -24.28 -16.16
CA PRO A 174 19.57 -23.00 -16.79
C PRO A 174 18.75 -22.07 -15.91
N LEU A 175 17.82 -22.60 -15.09
CA LEU A 175 17.01 -21.80 -14.17
C LEU A 175 17.82 -21.26 -12.99
N ALA A 176 18.75 -22.03 -12.45
CA ALA A 176 19.66 -21.58 -11.40
C ALA A 176 20.56 -20.42 -11.87
N ASN A 177 21.02 -20.47 -13.12
CA ASN A 177 21.82 -19.40 -13.73
C ASN A 177 20.99 -18.14 -14.05
N LEU A 178 19.69 -18.25 -14.22
CA LEU A 178 18.77 -17.12 -14.41
C LEU A 178 18.37 -16.46 -13.09
N LEU A 179 18.28 -17.22 -12.00
CA LEU A 179 17.81 -16.75 -10.69
C LEU A 179 18.92 -16.33 -9.73
N MET A 180 20.17 -16.76 -9.98
CA MET A 180 21.33 -16.36 -9.19
C MET A 180 22.31 -15.58 -10.09
N PRO A 181 22.40 -14.25 -9.96
CA PRO A 181 23.51 -13.52 -10.58
C PRO A 181 24.82 -14.06 -10.01
N SER A 182 25.74 -14.42 -10.91
CA SER A 182 27.04 -14.98 -10.56
C SER A 182 27.75 -14.10 -9.51
N PRO A 183 28.38 -14.69 -8.47
CA PRO A 183 29.01 -13.94 -7.38
C PRO A 183 30.20 -13.07 -7.77
N THR A 184 30.62 -13.12 -9.04
CA THR A 184 31.77 -12.33 -9.56
C THR A 184 31.45 -10.89 -9.90
N SER A 185 30.17 -10.43 -9.94
CA SER A 185 29.85 -9.05 -10.27
C SER A 185 29.69 -8.12 -9.04
N CYS A 186 29.76 -8.65 -7.82
CA CYS A 186 29.53 -7.89 -6.59
C CYS A 186 30.80 -7.39 -5.89
N MET A 187 32.02 -7.70 -6.42
CA MET A 187 33.28 -7.35 -5.73
C MET A 187 34.07 -6.19 -6.31
N THR A 188 33.52 -5.36 -7.18
CA THR A 188 34.24 -4.19 -7.74
C THR A 188 33.59 -2.84 -7.57
N ARG A 189 32.70 -2.67 -6.59
CA ARG A 189 32.35 -1.31 -6.14
C ARG A 189 33.03 -1.02 -4.82
N ARG A 190 34.30 -0.67 -4.92
CA ARG A 190 35.08 -0.02 -3.86
C ARG A 190 34.44 1.35 -3.61
N TRP A 191 33.83 1.55 -2.44
CA TRP A 191 33.43 2.88 -1.98
C TRP A 191 34.69 3.69 -1.74
N PRO A 192 34.80 4.92 -2.23
CA PRO A 192 35.92 5.79 -1.88
C PRO A 192 35.79 6.16 -0.40
N HIS A 193 36.77 5.73 0.38
CA HIS A 193 37.02 6.30 1.69
C HIS A 193 37.41 7.79 1.50
N SER A 194 36.52 8.71 1.70
CA SER A 194 36.89 10.09 1.96
C SER A 194 37.27 10.21 3.43
N GLY A 195 38.55 10.00 3.69
CA GLY A 195 39.16 10.50 4.91
C GLY A 195 39.42 11.97 4.77
N SER A 196 39.35 12.64 5.87
CA SER A 196 39.95 13.87 6.36
C SER A 196 38.94 14.90 6.84
N ARG A 197 38.99 15.04 8.16
CA ARG A 197 39.55 16.20 8.90
C ARG A 197 38.84 17.53 8.56
N PHE A 198 37.94 17.93 9.39
CA PHE A 198 38.04 19.05 10.34
C PHE A 198 36.87 18.92 11.32
#